data_9a1f43d819d5de2e818628993c42cbd3
#
_entry.id   9a1f43d819d5de2e818628993c42cbd3
#
_cell.length_a   1.000
_cell.length_b   1.000
_cell.length_c   1.000
_cell.angle_alpha   90.00
_cell.angle_beta   90.00
_cell.angle_gamma   90.00
#
_symmetry.space_group_name_H-M   'P 1'
#
loop_
_entity.id
_entity.type
_entity.pdbx_description
1 polymer ?
#
loop_
_entity_poly.entity_id
_entity_poly.type
_entity_poly.pdbx_seq_one_letter_code
_entity_poly.pdbx_strand_id
1 'polypeptide(L)'
;MPQSQIVAHFQAQADQLLAGDLERFVEMYSLPLPIHSPGGLTVVVDPEGGTDVLNQMRAEWAKRGVVALRPDVSAIELPKANRFRVWIDWKEINAAGVEAPGSTIIYYCRKGPTGLRTEMMQYTRIATPGLVTDQTLIARSA
;
A
#
# COMPACT_ATOMS: atom_id res chain seq x y z
N MET A 1 16.45 -7.42 -8.48
CA MET A 1 15.15 -8.08 -8.66
C MET A 1 14.54 -7.60 -9.97
N PRO A 2 14.14 -8.50 -10.87
CA PRO A 2 13.52 -8.09 -12.13
C PRO A 2 12.21 -7.35 -11.92
N GLN A 3 11.89 -6.45 -12.84
CA GLN A 3 10.65 -5.65 -12.79
C GLN A 3 9.41 -6.52 -12.67
N SER A 4 9.37 -7.66 -13.39
CA SER A 4 8.23 -8.58 -13.32
C SER A 4 7.98 -9.16 -11.94
N GLN A 5 9.03 -9.40 -11.16
CA GLN A 5 8.91 -9.89 -9.78
C GLN A 5 8.37 -8.80 -8.86
N ILE A 6 8.75 -7.55 -9.09
CA ILE A 6 8.24 -6.41 -8.30
C ILE A 6 6.75 -6.20 -8.59
N VAL A 7 6.35 -6.22 -9.86
CA VAL A 7 4.93 -6.12 -10.24
C VAL A 7 4.14 -7.26 -9.60
N ALA A 8 4.63 -8.50 -9.68
CA ALA A 8 3.97 -9.66 -9.10
C ALA A 8 3.84 -9.54 -7.58
N HIS A 9 4.86 -9.01 -6.90
CA HIS A 9 4.83 -8.79 -5.46
C HIS A 9 3.70 -7.85 -5.06
N PHE A 10 3.59 -6.70 -5.73
CA PHE A 10 2.55 -5.71 -5.42
C PHE A 10 1.16 -6.18 -5.85
N GLN A 11 1.05 -6.92 -6.95
CA GLN A 11 -0.22 -7.53 -7.35
C GLN A 11 -0.70 -8.55 -6.30
N ALA A 12 0.21 -9.39 -5.81
CA ALA A 12 -0.12 -10.36 -4.78
C ALA A 12 -0.56 -9.67 -3.48
N GLN A 13 0.09 -8.58 -3.10
CA GLN A 13 -0.32 -7.78 -1.94
C GLN A 13 -1.73 -7.25 -2.10
N ALA A 14 -2.05 -6.68 -3.27
CA ALA A 14 -3.37 -6.13 -3.54
C ALA A 14 -4.44 -7.22 -3.48
N ASP A 15 -4.16 -8.38 -4.05
CA ASP A 15 -5.09 -9.51 -4.03
C ASP A 15 -5.34 -10.01 -2.61
N GLN A 16 -4.31 -10.10 -1.78
CA GLN A 16 -4.41 -10.47 -0.37
C GLN A 16 -5.26 -9.47 0.40
N LEU A 17 -5.03 -8.18 0.16
CA LEU A 17 -5.79 -7.11 0.82
C LEU A 17 -7.27 -7.20 0.48
N LEU A 18 -7.61 -7.35 -0.78
CA LEU A 18 -9.01 -7.46 -1.20
C LEU A 18 -9.67 -8.76 -0.73
N ALA A 19 -8.89 -9.84 -0.60
CA ALA A 19 -9.38 -11.10 -0.06
C ALA A 19 -9.57 -11.09 1.46
N GLY A 20 -9.06 -10.08 2.14
CA GLY A 20 -9.15 -9.96 3.60
C GLY A 20 -8.06 -10.68 4.37
N ASP A 21 -6.99 -11.13 3.71
CA ASP A 21 -5.83 -11.75 4.36
C ASP A 21 -4.89 -10.66 4.91
N LEU A 22 -5.38 -9.96 5.93
CA LEU A 22 -4.74 -8.73 6.42
C LEU A 22 -3.52 -9.01 7.29
N GLU A 23 -3.50 -10.10 8.03
CA GLU A 23 -2.32 -10.48 8.83
C GLU A 23 -1.10 -10.65 7.94
N ARG A 24 -1.25 -11.41 6.86
CA ARG A 24 -0.18 -11.67 5.91
C ARG A 24 0.24 -10.38 5.20
N PHE A 25 -0.71 -9.52 4.87
CA PHE A 25 -0.44 -8.23 4.26
C PHE A 25 0.42 -7.36 5.19
N VAL A 26 0.03 -7.24 6.47
CA VAL A 26 0.75 -6.40 7.44
C VAL A 26 2.18 -6.88 7.69
N GLU A 27 2.43 -8.18 7.60
CA GLU A 27 3.78 -8.75 7.76
C GLU A 27 4.78 -8.25 6.70
N MET A 28 4.28 -7.74 5.57
CA MET A 28 5.14 -7.20 4.50
C MET A 28 5.59 -5.77 4.76
N TYR A 29 5.18 -5.19 5.87
CA TYR A 29 5.55 -3.81 6.26
C TYR A 29 6.42 -3.82 7.49
N SER A 30 7.41 -2.93 7.52
CA SER A 30 8.20 -2.67 8.72
C SER A 30 7.46 -1.66 9.59
N LEU A 31 7.23 -2.02 10.84
CA LEU A 31 6.57 -1.13 11.80
C LEU A 31 7.61 -0.51 12.75
N PRO A 32 7.46 0.74 13.15
CA PRO A 32 6.41 1.67 12.75
C PRO A 32 6.52 2.06 11.28
N LEU A 33 5.38 2.20 10.60
CA LEU A 33 5.32 2.55 9.18
C LEU A 33 4.89 3.99 9.01
N PRO A 34 5.77 4.90 8.57
CA PRO A 34 5.36 6.25 8.20
C PRO A 34 4.64 6.24 6.85
N ILE A 35 3.53 6.95 6.78
CA ILE A 35 2.76 7.14 5.55
C ILE A 35 2.60 8.64 5.34
N HIS A 36 3.35 9.18 4.39
CA HIS A 36 3.26 10.59 4.02
C HIS A 36 2.16 10.78 2.98
N SER A 37 1.46 11.89 3.06
CA SER A 37 0.44 12.28 2.09
C SER A 37 0.44 13.78 1.90
N PRO A 38 -0.27 14.32 0.89
CA PRO A 38 -0.42 15.77 0.76
C PRO A 38 -1.06 16.42 2.00
N GLY A 39 -1.87 15.67 2.75
CA GLY A 39 -2.54 16.16 3.96
C GLY A 39 -1.72 16.03 5.24
N GLY A 40 -0.59 15.32 5.23
CA GLY A 40 0.23 15.17 6.42
C GLY A 40 0.89 13.81 6.56
N LEU A 41 1.17 13.43 7.80
CA LEU A 41 1.87 12.19 8.15
C LEU A 41 0.99 11.32 9.05
N THR A 42 0.85 10.07 8.68
CA THR A 42 0.24 9.02 9.52
C THR A 42 1.31 7.98 9.83
N VAL A 43 1.37 7.54 11.08
CA VAL A 43 2.31 6.48 11.47
C VAL A 43 1.52 5.29 12.02
N VAL A 44 1.70 4.15 11.39
CA VAL A 44 1.14 2.88 11.86
C VAL A 44 2.17 2.24 12.78
N VAL A 45 1.87 2.12 14.07
CA VAL A 45 2.84 1.69 15.07
C VAL A 45 2.73 0.21 15.44
N ASP A 46 1.56 -0.41 15.24
CA ASP A 46 1.36 -1.82 15.56
C ASP A 46 0.47 -2.53 14.53
N PRO A 47 0.46 -3.87 14.52
CA PRO A 47 -0.33 -4.64 13.54
C PRO A 47 -1.83 -4.37 13.61
N GLU A 48 -2.39 -4.13 14.80
CA GLU A 48 -3.82 -3.86 14.96
C GLU A 48 -4.22 -2.55 14.30
N GLY A 49 -3.39 -1.51 14.48
CA GLY A 49 -3.59 -0.23 13.81
C GLY A 49 -3.51 -0.36 12.30
N GLY A 50 -2.55 -1.16 11.81
CA GLY A 50 -2.44 -1.48 10.39
C GLY A 50 -3.68 -2.18 9.85
N THR A 51 -4.17 -3.17 10.56
CA THR A 51 -5.38 -3.90 10.17
C THR A 51 -6.60 -2.98 10.12
N ASP A 52 -6.73 -2.06 11.07
CA ASP A 52 -7.83 -1.09 11.07
C ASP A 52 -7.80 -0.19 9.84
N VAL A 53 -6.62 0.32 9.48
CA VAL A 53 -6.47 1.15 8.27
C VAL A 53 -6.88 0.37 7.03
N LEU A 54 -6.41 -0.88 6.92
CA LEU A 54 -6.71 -1.71 5.76
C LEU A 54 -8.21 -2.05 5.67
N ASN A 55 -8.86 -2.28 6.79
CA ASN A 55 -10.30 -2.50 6.81
C ASN A 55 -11.09 -1.26 6.37
N GLN A 56 -10.63 -0.06 6.74
CA GLN A 56 -11.23 1.18 6.25
C GLN A 56 -11.08 1.31 4.74
N MET A 57 -9.90 0.98 4.21
CA MET A 57 -9.66 0.98 2.76
C MET A 57 -10.59 0.01 2.04
N ARG A 58 -10.71 -1.21 2.55
CA ARG A 58 -11.57 -2.22 1.97
C ARG A 58 -13.04 -1.78 1.95
N ALA A 59 -13.50 -1.17 3.03
CA ALA A 59 -14.86 -0.64 3.12
C ALA A 59 -15.12 0.44 2.08
N GLU A 60 -14.16 1.36 1.87
CA GLU A 60 -14.28 2.42 0.88
C GLU A 60 -14.30 1.86 -0.55
N TRP A 61 -13.44 0.90 -0.85
CA TRP A 61 -13.44 0.26 -2.17
C TRP A 61 -14.76 -0.49 -2.42
N ALA A 62 -15.26 -1.22 -1.43
CA ALA A 62 -16.54 -1.93 -1.54
C ALA A 62 -17.69 -0.94 -1.83
N LYS A 63 -17.68 0.20 -1.14
CA LYS A 63 -18.68 1.26 -1.32
C LYS A 63 -18.70 1.82 -2.74
N ARG A 64 -17.53 1.91 -3.36
CA ARG A 64 -17.36 2.43 -4.73
C ARG A 64 -17.41 1.35 -5.80
N GLY A 65 -17.64 0.09 -5.41
CA GLY A 65 -17.74 -1.04 -6.34
C GLY A 65 -16.40 -1.49 -6.90
N VAL A 66 -15.30 -1.20 -6.24
CA VAL A 66 -13.97 -1.65 -6.64
C VAL A 66 -13.78 -3.10 -6.22
N VAL A 67 -13.52 -3.98 -7.18
CA VAL A 67 -13.35 -5.42 -6.95
C VAL A 67 -11.94 -5.92 -7.22
N ALA A 68 -11.10 -5.13 -7.89
CA ALA A 68 -9.72 -5.48 -8.17
C ALA A 68 -8.85 -4.22 -8.23
N LEU A 69 -7.57 -4.41 -7.97
CA LEU A 69 -6.56 -3.35 -8.06
C LEU A 69 -5.42 -3.84 -8.95
N ARG A 70 -4.94 -2.96 -9.82
CA ARG A 70 -3.82 -3.26 -10.70
C ARG A 70 -2.69 -2.25 -10.47
N PRO A 71 -1.46 -2.73 -10.15
CA PRO A 71 -0.32 -1.83 -10.02
C PRO A 71 0.25 -1.49 -11.39
N ASP A 72 0.30 -0.21 -11.70
CA ASP A 72 0.99 0.30 -12.86
C ASP A 72 2.32 0.90 -12.40
N VAL A 73 3.38 0.11 -12.50
CA VAL A 73 4.70 0.49 -12.00
C VAL A 73 5.34 1.42 -13.01
N SER A 74 5.47 2.70 -12.66
CA SER A 74 6.02 3.72 -13.55
C SER A 74 7.54 3.86 -13.46
N ALA A 75 8.13 3.53 -12.31
CA ALA A 75 9.57 3.60 -12.12
C ALA A 75 10.02 2.70 -10.97
N ILE A 76 11.25 2.20 -11.08
CA ILE A 76 11.91 1.43 -10.04
C ILE A 76 13.34 1.95 -9.94
N GLU A 77 13.74 2.34 -8.73
CA GLU A 77 15.10 2.79 -8.44
C GLU A 77 16.04 1.59 -8.40
N LEU A 78 17.29 1.78 -8.85
CA LEU A 78 18.33 0.78 -8.66
C LEU A 78 18.63 0.61 -7.17
N PRO A 79 18.71 -0.63 -6.65
CA PRO A 79 18.97 -0.86 -5.24
C PRO A 79 20.31 -0.29 -4.79
N LYS A 80 20.33 0.33 -3.62
CA LYS A 80 21.51 0.77 -2.92
C LYS A 80 21.41 0.32 -1.47
N ALA A 81 22.36 -0.48 -1.02
CA ALA A 81 22.32 -1.11 0.30
C ALA A 81 20.98 -1.87 0.54
N ASN A 82 20.51 -2.58 -0.47
CA ASN A 82 19.26 -3.34 -0.49
C ASN A 82 17.99 -2.49 -0.36
N ARG A 83 18.08 -1.17 -0.51
CA ARG A 83 16.95 -0.26 -0.45
C ARG A 83 16.72 0.40 -1.80
N PHE A 84 15.44 0.57 -2.15
CA PHE A 84 15.05 1.20 -3.41
C PHE A 84 13.60 1.66 -3.34
N ARG A 85 13.28 2.63 -4.18
CA ARG A 85 11.91 3.13 -4.28
C ARG A 85 11.22 2.54 -5.49
N VAL A 86 9.90 2.36 -5.36
CA VAL A 86 9.02 1.92 -6.44
C VAL A 86 7.86 2.91 -6.55
N TRP A 87 7.65 3.45 -7.75
CA TRP A 87 6.56 4.38 -8.04
C TRP A 87 5.43 3.62 -8.70
N ILE A 88 4.25 3.63 -8.08
CA ILE A 88 3.09 2.88 -8.57
C ILE A 88 1.88 3.80 -8.71
N ASP A 89 1.29 3.77 -9.93
CA ASP A 89 -0.05 4.30 -10.19
C ASP A 89 -1.03 3.14 -10.08
N TRP A 90 -1.79 3.10 -8.99
CA TRP A 90 -2.79 2.06 -8.83
C TRP A 90 -4.00 2.34 -9.69
N LYS A 91 -4.53 1.30 -10.34
CA LYS A 91 -5.79 1.34 -11.06
C LYS A 91 -6.84 0.57 -10.27
N GLU A 92 -8.02 1.16 -10.16
CA GLU A 92 -9.17 0.56 -9.49
C GLU A 92 -10.10 -0.01 -10.55
N ILE A 93 -10.50 -1.26 -10.38
CA ILE A 93 -11.29 -1.99 -11.38
C ILE A 93 -12.62 -2.37 -10.76
N ASN A 94 -13.74 -2.03 -11.42
CA ASN A 94 -15.07 -2.40 -10.96
C ASN A 94 -15.50 -3.77 -11.50
N ALA A 95 -16.68 -4.23 -11.08
CA ALA A 95 -17.22 -5.54 -11.49
C ALA A 95 -17.44 -5.66 -13.00
N ALA A 96 -17.60 -4.55 -13.70
CA ALA A 96 -17.73 -4.53 -15.16
C ALA A 96 -16.38 -4.55 -15.88
N GLY A 97 -15.26 -4.57 -15.13
CA GLY A 97 -13.92 -4.55 -15.68
C GLY A 97 -13.44 -3.16 -16.13
N VAL A 98 -14.15 -2.10 -15.74
CA VAL A 98 -13.77 -0.74 -16.09
C VAL A 98 -12.72 -0.25 -15.10
N GLU A 99 -11.60 0.26 -15.64
CA GLU A 99 -10.51 0.84 -14.85
C GLU A 99 -10.77 2.32 -14.60
N ALA A 100 -10.45 2.75 -13.38
CA ALA A 100 -10.42 4.14 -12.98
C ALA A 100 -9.11 4.43 -12.26
N PRO A 101 -8.65 5.71 -12.25
CA PRO A 101 -7.45 6.07 -11.53
C PRO A 101 -7.60 5.82 -10.03
N GLY A 102 -6.64 5.13 -9.44
CA GLY A 102 -6.52 4.95 -8.00
C GLY A 102 -5.50 5.91 -7.40
N SER A 103 -4.94 5.54 -6.27
CA SER A 103 -3.89 6.33 -5.61
C SER A 103 -2.56 6.15 -6.30
N THR A 104 -1.72 7.20 -6.25
CA THR A 104 -0.33 7.15 -6.70
C THR A 104 0.56 7.12 -5.47
N ILE A 105 1.41 6.11 -5.36
CA ILE A 105 2.20 5.86 -4.15
C ILE A 105 3.65 5.58 -4.52
N ILE A 106 4.55 6.15 -3.74
CA ILE A 106 5.97 5.80 -3.76
C ILE A 106 6.22 4.88 -2.56
N TYR A 107 6.67 3.65 -2.84
CA TYR A 107 6.99 2.67 -1.81
C TYR A 107 8.50 2.68 -1.58
N TYR A 108 8.89 2.82 -0.33
CA TYR A 108 10.30 2.72 0.09
C TYR A 108 10.52 1.30 0.56
N CYS A 109 11.23 0.53 -0.25
CA CYS A 109 11.35 -0.92 -0.09
C CYS A 109 12.74 -1.32 0.37
N ARG A 110 12.80 -2.44 1.10
CA ARG A 110 14.02 -3.12 1.45
C ARG A 110 13.94 -4.57 1.01
N LYS A 111 14.99 -5.03 0.34
CA LYS A 111 15.15 -6.43 -0.03
C LYS A 111 15.82 -7.16 1.13
N GLY A 112 15.12 -8.12 1.71
CA GLY A 112 15.61 -8.93 2.81
C GLY A 112 15.67 -10.41 2.45
N PRO A 113 16.08 -11.29 3.41
CA PRO A 113 16.19 -12.73 3.17
C PRO A 113 14.86 -13.39 2.80
N THR A 114 13.75 -12.85 3.28
CA THR A 114 12.41 -13.40 3.08
C THR A 114 11.61 -12.66 2.00
N GLY A 115 12.23 -11.71 1.30
CA GLY A 115 11.59 -10.96 0.23
C GLY A 115 11.55 -9.45 0.51
N LEU A 116 10.65 -8.76 -0.18
CA LEU A 116 10.52 -7.31 -0.04
C LEU A 116 9.71 -6.93 1.19
N ARG A 117 10.18 -5.87 1.86
CA ARG A 117 9.41 -5.17 2.90
C ARG A 117 9.28 -3.71 2.55
N THR A 118 8.14 -3.13 2.83
CA THR A 118 7.92 -1.70 2.72
C THR A 118 8.23 -1.04 4.07
N GLU A 119 9.13 -0.06 4.06
CA GLU A 119 9.58 0.65 5.26
C GLU A 119 8.90 2.01 5.40
N MET A 120 8.40 2.58 4.33
CA MET A 120 7.71 3.87 4.30
C MET A 120 6.89 3.96 3.03
N MET A 121 5.80 4.71 3.07
CA MET A 121 4.97 5.01 1.92
C MET A 121 4.79 6.51 1.78
N GLN A 122 4.71 6.98 0.53
CA GLN A 122 4.38 8.37 0.24
C GLN A 122 3.28 8.41 -0.82
N TYR A 123 2.11 8.86 -0.43
CA TYR A 123 1.02 9.13 -1.35
C TYR A 123 1.27 10.47 -2.02
N THR A 124 1.37 10.49 -3.34
CA THR A 124 1.39 11.74 -4.12
C THR A 124 -0.01 12.12 -4.57
N ARG A 125 -0.92 11.15 -4.65
CA ARG A 125 -2.34 11.35 -4.90
C ARG A 125 -3.13 10.30 -4.14
N ILE A 126 -4.19 10.73 -3.45
CA ILE A 126 -5.06 9.84 -2.69
C ILE A 126 -6.40 9.73 -3.40
N ALA A 127 -6.77 8.51 -3.80
CA ALA A 127 -8.08 8.23 -4.39
C ALA A 127 -9.12 7.84 -3.34
N THR A 128 -8.69 7.50 -2.13
CA THR A 128 -9.57 7.10 -1.03
C THR A 128 -9.53 8.18 0.05
N PRO A 129 -10.43 9.18 -0.03
CA PRO A 129 -10.45 10.30 0.93
C PRO A 129 -10.70 9.80 2.36
N GLY A 130 -10.09 10.47 3.32
CA GLY A 130 -10.25 10.16 4.74
C GLY A 130 -9.33 9.07 5.26
N LEU A 131 -8.60 8.40 4.37
CA LEU A 131 -7.69 7.33 4.77
C LEU A 131 -6.45 7.85 5.48
N VAL A 132 -5.79 8.84 4.86
CA VAL A 132 -4.61 9.52 5.40
C VAL A 132 -4.87 11.01 5.27
N THR A 133 -5.45 11.62 6.30
CA THR A 133 -5.94 13.00 6.21
C THR A 133 -5.07 13.99 6.96
N ASP A 134 -4.52 13.57 8.10
CA ASP A 134 -3.81 14.45 9.01
C ASP A 134 -2.60 13.73 9.58
N GLN A 135 -1.79 14.46 10.34
CA GLN A 135 -0.72 13.85 11.13
C GLN A 135 -1.35 13.04 12.25
N THR A 136 -1.67 11.80 11.96
CA THR A 136 -2.34 10.92 12.88
C THR A 136 -1.44 9.75 13.23
N LEU A 137 -1.25 9.54 14.51
CA LEU A 137 -0.60 8.35 15.02
C LEU A 137 -1.66 7.25 15.13
N ILE A 138 -1.56 6.25 14.26
CA ILE A 138 -2.47 5.10 14.29
C ILE A 138 -1.84 4.00 15.11
N ALA A 139 -2.35 3.82 16.32
CA ALA A 139 -1.89 2.82 17.25
C ALA A 139 -3.08 2.19 17.96
N ARG A 140 -2.96 0.92 18.26
CA ARG A 140 -3.83 0.23 19.18
C ARG A 140 -3.02 -0.16 20.39
N SER A 141 -3.39 0.36 21.53
CA SER A 141 -2.83 -0.11 22.78
C SER A 141 -3.31 -1.52 23.04
N ALA A 142 -2.40 -2.34 23.50
CA ALA A 142 -2.74 -3.69 23.89
C ALA A 142 -3.71 -3.68 25.09
#